data_06ea2f3ce02375682ca4e8d68a15a20f
#
_entry.id   06ea2f3ce02375682ca4e8d68a15a20f
#
_cell.length_a   1.000
_cell.length_b   1.000
_cell.length_c   1.000
_cell.angle_alpha   90.00
_cell.angle_beta   90.00
_cell.angle_gamma   90.00
#
_symmetry.space_group_name_H-M   'P 1'
#
loop_
_entity.id
_entity.type
_entity.pdbx_description
1 polymer ?
#
loop_
_entity_poly.entity_id
_entity_poly.type
_entity_poly.pdbx_seq_one_letter_code
_entity_poly.pdbx_strand_id
1 'polypeptide(L)'
;MSEINLLDTQPKTIRDYDKRAKEKTPEIVQMAKKFDKDFFDGDRKCGYGGYKYDGRWKTVVKRMKDCYDLSENAAILDVGCAKGFMLHDFKEAIPQGSVAGIDVSEYAIENAMDSVKPWLKLGSAEKLPFPDDSFDLVIAINSIHNLHLEPCIEALKEIERVSRGNSYITVDAWRNEAERLSLMKWVLTAETM
;
A
#
# COMPACT_ATOMS: atom_id res chain seq x y z
N MET A 1 1.14 -6.00 23.52
CA MET A 1 1.43 -6.35 22.11
C MET A 1 2.79 -5.82 21.75
N SER A 2 3.65 -6.64 21.16
CA SER A 2 4.95 -6.18 20.65
C SER A 2 4.75 -5.62 19.24
N GLU A 3 5.39 -4.52 18.91
CA GLU A 3 5.44 -3.99 17.56
C GLU A 3 6.10 -5.01 16.62
N ILE A 4 5.48 -5.28 15.48
CA ILE A 4 5.99 -6.20 14.45
C ILE A 4 6.30 -5.38 13.20
N ASN A 5 7.58 -5.26 12.85
CA ASN A 5 8.01 -4.62 11.62
C ASN A 5 8.40 -5.68 10.58
N LEU A 6 7.50 -5.97 9.65
CA LEU A 6 7.73 -6.92 8.56
C LEU A 6 8.39 -6.27 7.33
N LEU A 7 8.53 -4.92 7.33
CA LEU A 7 9.06 -4.13 6.20
C LEU A 7 10.53 -3.72 6.37
N ASP A 8 11.22 -4.12 7.43
CA ASP A 8 12.60 -3.71 7.71
C ASP A 8 13.63 -4.20 6.68
N THR A 9 13.24 -5.20 5.87
CA THR A 9 14.03 -5.71 4.73
C THR A 9 13.88 -4.88 3.45
N GLN A 10 12.96 -3.93 3.43
CA GLN A 10 12.78 -3.04 2.27
C GLN A 10 14.01 -2.14 2.11
N PRO A 11 14.43 -1.85 0.85
CA PRO A 11 15.55 -0.96 0.59
C PRO A 11 15.34 0.40 1.25
N LYS A 12 16.30 0.82 2.08
CA LYS A 12 16.28 2.15 2.70
C LYS A 12 16.73 3.19 1.68
N THR A 13 15.81 3.99 1.21
CA THR A 13 16.14 5.13 0.35
C THR A 13 16.66 6.29 1.18
N ILE A 14 17.79 6.86 0.79
CA ILE A 14 18.28 8.12 1.37
C ILE A 14 17.32 9.23 0.94
N ARG A 15 16.71 9.90 1.92
CA ARG A 15 15.73 10.97 1.70
C ARG A 15 16.41 12.33 1.83
N ASP A 16 16.43 13.10 0.75
CA ASP A 16 16.80 14.51 0.77
C ASP A 16 15.54 15.35 1.03
N TYR A 17 15.28 15.60 2.31
CA TYR A 17 14.09 16.34 2.77
C TYR A 17 14.07 17.78 2.30
N ASP A 18 15.22 18.44 2.22
CA ASP A 18 15.30 19.87 1.85
C ASP A 18 15.12 20.07 0.34
N LYS A 19 15.68 19.17 -0.47
CA LYS A 19 15.40 19.13 -1.92
C LYS A 19 13.90 18.87 -2.13
N ARG A 20 13.34 17.86 -1.45
CA ARG A 20 11.94 17.51 -1.56
C ARG A 20 11.03 18.67 -1.21
N ALA A 21 11.30 19.40 -0.12
CA ALA A 21 10.53 20.56 0.29
C ALA A 21 10.52 21.68 -0.76
N LYS A 22 11.65 21.91 -1.47
CA LYS A 22 11.73 22.89 -2.56
C LYS A 22 10.94 22.47 -3.80
N GLU A 23 10.88 21.18 -4.10
CA GLU A 23 10.14 20.60 -5.23
C GLU A 23 8.64 20.50 -4.98
N LYS A 24 8.21 20.52 -3.71
CA LYS A 24 6.81 20.33 -3.29
C LYS A 24 6.01 21.62 -3.47
N THR A 25 5.54 21.85 -4.69
CA THR A 25 4.58 22.95 -4.99
C THR A 25 3.14 22.45 -4.89
N PRO A 26 2.13 23.36 -4.76
CA PRO A 26 0.72 22.97 -4.79
C PRO A 26 0.34 22.15 -6.03
N GLU A 27 0.89 22.48 -7.19
CA GLU A 27 0.64 21.78 -8.46
C GLU A 27 1.18 20.33 -8.41
N ILE A 28 2.39 20.14 -7.86
CA ILE A 28 2.99 18.81 -7.69
C ILE A 28 2.16 17.98 -6.71
N VAL A 29 1.69 18.58 -5.61
CA VAL A 29 0.81 17.89 -4.64
C VAL A 29 -0.52 17.48 -5.31
N GLN A 30 -1.16 18.39 -6.05
CA GLN A 30 -2.39 18.08 -6.77
C GLN A 30 -2.20 16.97 -7.82
N MET A 31 -1.06 16.99 -8.52
CA MET A 31 -0.71 15.94 -9.49
C MET A 31 -0.51 14.59 -8.79
N ALA A 32 0.24 14.57 -7.70
CA ALA A 32 0.47 13.35 -6.92
C ALA A 32 -0.84 12.73 -6.38
N LYS A 33 -1.76 13.56 -5.88
CA LYS A 33 -3.06 13.12 -5.33
C LYS A 33 -4.02 12.52 -6.35
N LYS A 34 -3.74 12.64 -7.64
CA LYS A 34 -4.52 11.94 -8.68
C LYS A 34 -4.22 10.45 -8.74
N PHE A 35 -3.08 10.01 -8.18
CA PHE A 35 -2.60 8.63 -8.27
C PHE A 35 -2.60 8.08 -9.70
N ASP A 36 -2.29 8.94 -10.68
CA ASP A 36 -2.26 8.63 -12.10
C ASP A 36 -0.82 8.32 -12.56
N LYS A 37 -0.60 8.22 -13.88
CA LYS A 37 0.69 7.97 -14.53
C LYS A 37 1.83 8.79 -13.92
N ASP A 38 1.59 10.09 -13.69
CA ASP A 38 2.63 10.97 -13.15
C ASP A 38 3.07 10.58 -11.74
N PHE A 39 2.18 10.02 -10.93
CA PHE A 39 2.50 9.51 -9.60
C PHE A 39 3.33 8.22 -9.66
N PHE A 40 2.96 7.27 -10.51
CA PHE A 40 3.64 5.98 -10.59
C PHE A 40 4.90 6.02 -11.46
N ASP A 41 4.79 6.49 -12.69
CA ASP A 41 5.82 6.36 -13.71
C ASP A 41 6.34 7.70 -14.25
N GLY A 42 5.87 8.81 -13.69
CA GLY A 42 6.33 10.16 -14.04
C GLY A 42 7.63 10.56 -13.32
N ASP A 43 7.87 11.85 -13.21
CA ASP A 43 9.04 12.40 -12.52
C ASP A 43 9.01 12.05 -11.02
N ARG A 44 10.19 11.76 -10.44
CA ARG A 44 10.35 11.44 -8.99
C ARG A 44 9.78 12.52 -8.06
N LYS A 45 9.71 13.77 -8.50
CA LYS A 45 9.07 14.84 -7.72
C LYS A 45 7.57 14.65 -7.54
N CYS A 46 6.89 13.93 -8.45
CA CYS A 46 5.44 13.70 -8.39
C CYS A 46 5.05 12.43 -7.62
N GLY A 47 5.97 11.49 -7.44
CA GLY A 47 5.65 10.22 -6.80
C GLY A 47 6.82 9.23 -6.78
N TYR A 48 6.60 8.04 -7.34
CA TYR A 48 7.59 6.96 -7.32
C TYR A 48 8.79 7.18 -8.27
N GLY A 49 8.61 7.90 -9.38
CA GLY A 49 9.67 8.10 -10.37
C GLY A 49 9.96 6.83 -11.19
N GLY A 50 8.94 6.04 -11.47
CA GLY A 50 9.00 4.75 -12.13
C GLY A 50 8.73 3.60 -11.15
N TYR A 51 7.47 3.14 -11.10
CA TYR A 51 7.05 2.06 -10.23
C TYR A 51 7.13 0.72 -10.98
N LYS A 52 8.29 0.07 -10.85
CA LYS A 52 8.62 -1.18 -11.56
C LYS A 52 8.83 -2.32 -10.57
N TYR A 53 8.46 -3.52 -10.99
CA TYR A 53 8.71 -4.73 -10.21
C TYR A 53 10.22 -5.04 -10.15
N ASP A 54 10.71 -5.28 -8.94
CA ASP A 54 12.11 -5.61 -8.67
C ASP A 54 12.29 -6.77 -7.67
N GLY A 55 11.18 -7.45 -7.31
CA GLY A 55 11.18 -8.59 -6.40
C GLY A 55 11.36 -8.24 -4.91
N ARG A 56 11.35 -6.94 -4.57
CA ARG A 56 11.56 -6.50 -3.17
C ARG A 56 10.53 -7.04 -2.18
N TRP A 57 9.34 -7.41 -2.64
CA TRP A 57 8.27 -7.90 -1.77
C TRP A 57 8.43 -9.38 -1.41
N LYS A 58 9.23 -10.17 -2.12
CA LYS A 58 9.41 -11.62 -1.85
C LYS A 58 9.78 -11.93 -0.41
N THR A 59 10.73 -11.18 0.15
CA THR A 59 11.15 -11.39 1.54
C THR A 59 10.05 -10.96 2.52
N VAL A 60 9.34 -9.87 2.25
CA VAL A 60 8.22 -9.41 3.07
C VAL A 60 7.08 -10.44 3.06
N VAL A 61 6.70 -10.93 1.90
CA VAL A 61 5.67 -11.97 1.72
C VAL A 61 6.02 -13.23 2.50
N LYS A 62 7.28 -13.71 2.40
CA LYS A 62 7.73 -14.85 3.21
C LYS A 62 7.55 -14.61 4.70
N ARG A 63 7.97 -13.44 5.19
CA ARG A 63 7.82 -13.07 6.61
C ARG A 63 6.36 -12.96 7.03
N MET A 64 5.48 -12.43 6.18
CA MET A 64 4.03 -12.38 6.43
C MET A 64 3.45 -13.79 6.51
N LYS A 65 3.83 -14.68 5.58
CA LYS A 65 3.40 -16.08 5.60
C LYS A 65 3.79 -16.75 6.91
N ASP A 66 5.03 -16.59 7.34
CA ASP A 66 5.55 -17.18 8.59
C ASP A 66 4.90 -16.54 9.83
N CYS A 67 4.73 -15.20 9.85
CA CYS A 67 4.21 -14.46 11.00
C CYS A 67 2.72 -14.74 11.28
N TYR A 68 1.93 -14.88 10.22
CA TYR A 68 0.49 -15.11 10.30
C TYR A 68 0.09 -16.57 10.12
N ASP A 69 1.05 -17.49 10.03
CA ASP A 69 0.85 -18.93 9.81
C ASP A 69 -0.12 -19.20 8.64
N LEU A 70 0.15 -18.52 7.50
CA LEU A 70 -0.73 -18.59 6.35
C LEU A 70 -0.65 -19.95 5.68
N SER A 71 -1.81 -20.60 5.53
CA SER A 71 -1.93 -21.88 4.84
C SER A 71 -1.62 -21.76 3.34
N GLU A 72 -1.37 -22.89 2.68
CA GLU A 72 -1.16 -22.94 1.21
C GLU A 72 -2.42 -22.53 0.41
N ASN A 73 -3.60 -22.48 1.05
CA ASN A 73 -4.87 -22.07 0.45
C ASN A 73 -5.33 -20.68 0.94
N ALA A 74 -4.48 -19.92 1.62
CA ALA A 74 -4.85 -18.65 2.22
C ALA A 74 -5.38 -17.65 1.17
N ALA A 75 -6.38 -16.87 1.58
CA ALA A 75 -6.94 -15.78 0.79
C ALA A 75 -6.34 -14.44 1.26
N ILE A 76 -5.73 -13.69 0.35
CA ILE A 76 -5.01 -12.44 0.63
C ILE A 76 -5.68 -11.27 -0.08
N LEU A 77 -5.91 -10.18 0.64
CA LEU A 77 -6.36 -8.89 0.09
C LEU A 77 -5.29 -7.83 0.29
N ASP A 78 -4.99 -7.06 -0.76
CA ASP A 78 -4.14 -5.86 -0.69
C ASP A 78 -4.98 -4.61 -1.01
N VAL A 79 -5.13 -3.72 -0.02
CA VAL A 79 -5.90 -2.47 -0.09
C VAL A 79 -4.96 -1.31 -0.40
N GLY A 80 -5.06 -0.76 -1.60
CA GLY A 80 -4.07 0.13 -2.19
C GLY A 80 -2.98 -0.66 -2.89
N CYS A 81 -3.37 -1.68 -3.66
CA CYS A 81 -2.48 -2.67 -4.27
C CYS A 81 -1.59 -2.12 -5.40
N ALA A 82 -1.83 -0.90 -5.88
CA ALA A 82 -1.12 -0.31 -7.00
C ALA A 82 -1.06 -1.28 -8.21
N LYS A 83 0.13 -1.57 -8.75
CA LYS A 83 0.34 -2.50 -9.87
C LYS A 83 0.37 -3.99 -9.46
N GLY A 84 0.01 -4.33 -8.22
CA GLY A 84 -0.12 -5.70 -7.73
C GLY A 84 1.19 -6.45 -7.49
N PHE A 85 2.32 -5.75 -7.30
CA PHE A 85 3.63 -6.39 -7.17
C PHE A 85 3.73 -7.32 -5.96
N MET A 86 3.17 -6.92 -4.81
CA MET A 86 3.17 -7.77 -3.62
C MET A 86 2.23 -8.97 -3.79
N LEU A 87 1.07 -8.78 -4.42
CA LEU A 87 0.14 -9.87 -4.71
C LEU A 87 0.73 -10.89 -5.69
N HIS A 88 1.56 -10.44 -6.64
CA HIS A 88 2.33 -11.34 -7.50
C HIS A 88 3.25 -12.25 -6.66
N ASP A 89 4.01 -11.68 -5.74
CA ASP A 89 4.90 -12.45 -4.87
C ASP A 89 4.12 -13.38 -3.92
N PHE A 90 2.92 -12.97 -3.45
CA PHE A 90 2.02 -13.87 -2.70
C PHE A 90 1.55 -15.06 -3.56
N LYS A 91 1.17 -14.82 -4.81
CA LYS A 91 0.71 -15.87 -5.70
C LYS A 91 1.82 -16.88 -6.03
N GLU A 92 3.08 -16.41 -6.07
CA GLU A 92 4.24 -17.33 -6.18
C GLU A 92 4.48 -18.13 -4.89
N ALA A 93 4.31 -17.48 -3.71
CA ALA A 93 4.59 -18.09 -2.41
C ALA A 93 3.50 -19.06 -1.92
N ILE A 94 2.24 -18.84 -2.35
CA ILE A 94 1.06 -19.67 -2.01
C ILE A 94 0.25 -19.97 -3.29
N PRO A 95 0.75 -20.84 -4.18
CA PRO A 95 0.14 -21.06 -5.51
C PRO A 95 -1.31 -21.58 -5.49
N GLN A 96 -1.71 -22.25 -4.41
CA GLN A 96 -3.09 -22.74 -4.21
C GLN A 96 -4.00 -21.71 -3.56
N GLY A 97 -3.43 -20.64 -3.00
CA GLY A 97 -4.16 -19.53 -2.39
C GLY A 97 -4.82 -18.62 -3.40
N SER A 98 -5.66 -17.74 -2.91
CA SER A 98 -6.30 -16.70 -3.70
C SER A 98 -5.77 -15.32 -3.34
N VAL A 99 -5.70 -14.44 -4.34
CA VAL A 99 -5.31 -13.04 -4.15
C VAL A 99 -6.39 -12.11 -4.70
N ALA A 100 -6.59 -10.99 -4.05
CA ALA A 100 -7.41 -9.89 -4.53
C ALA A 100 -6.72 -8.56 -4.22
N GLY A 101 -6.93 -7.56 -5.04
CA GLY A 101 -6.42 -6.21 -4.81
C GLY A 101 -7.46 -5.16 -5.14
N ILE A 102 -7.40 -4.04 -4.41
CA ILE A 102 -8.20 -2.86 -4.68
C ILE A 102 -7.28 -1.65 -4.74
N ASP A 103 -7.50 -0.78 -5.71
CA ASP A 103 -6.81 0.52 -5.81
C ASP A 103 -7.73 1.56 -6.42
N VAL A 104 -7.56 2.83 -6.06
CA VAL A 104 -8.30 3.96 -6.63
C VAL A 104 -7.73 4.41 -7.97
N SER A 105 -6.54 3.95 -8.32
CA SER A 105 -5.82 4.32 -9.53
C SER A 105 -6.20 3.41 -10.71
N GLU A 106 -6.97 3.95 -11.65
CA GLU A 106 -7.23 3.27 -12.93
C GLU A 106 -5.92 2.96 -13.66
N TYR A 107 -4.98 3.94 -13.69
CA TYR A 107 -3.68 3.76 -14.30
C TYR A 107 -2.90 2.59 -13.70
N ALA A 108 -2.88 2.45 -12.37
CA ALA A 108 -2.16 1.37 -11.70
C ALA A 108 -2.78 0.00 -12.04
N ILE A 109 -4.11 -0.12 -12.03
CA ILE A 109 -4.84 -1.35 -12.40
C ILE A 109 -4.59 -1.70 -13.86
N GLU A 110 -4.67 -0.74 -14.78
CA GLU A 110 -4.42 -0.97 -16.20
C GLU A 110 -2.97 -1.42 -16.50
N ASN A 111 -2.01 -0.92 -15.70
CA ASN A 111 -0.59 -1.24 -15.84
C ASN A 111 -0.09 -2.25 -14.79
N ALA A 112 -1.01 -3.04 -14.24
CA ALA A 112 -0.68 -4.08 -13.28
C ALA A 112 0.03 -5.26 -13.93
N MET A 113 0.70 -6.07 -13.10
CA MET A 113 1.32 -7.32 -13.56
C MET A 113 0.26 -8.28 -14.08
N ASP A 114 0.46 -8.83 -15.28
CA ASP A 114 -0.48 -9.75 -15.94
C ASP A 114 -0.84 -10.96 -15.07
N SER A 115 0.11 -11.41 -14.24
CA SER A 115 -0.07 -12.53 -13.32
C SER A 115 -1.14 -12.33 -12.24
N VAL A 116 -1.51 -11.07 -11.94
CA VAL A 116 -2.49 -10.73 -10.89
C VAL A 116 -3.58 -9.79 -11.37
N LYS A 117 -3.41 -9.14 -12.51
CA LYS A 117 -4.35 -8.16 -13.05
C LYS A 117 -5.81 -8.63 -13.06
N PRO A 118 -6.16 -9.89 -13.36
CA PRO A 118 -7.55 -10.36 -13.33
C PRO A 118 -8.23 -10.31 -11.95
N TRP A 119 -7.45 -10.23 -10.87
CA TRP A 119 -7.95 -10.19 -9.48
C TRP A 119 -7.88 -8.80 -8.86
N LEU A 120 -7.43 -7.79 -9.63
CA LEU A 120 -7.40 -6.41 -9.17
C LEU A 120 -8.68 -5.68 -9.60
N LYS A 121 -9.18 -4.80 -8.72
CA LYS A 121 -10.39 -4.02 -8.96
C LYS A 121 -10.12 -2.55 -8.68
N LEU A 122 -10.69 -1.69 -9.51
CA LEU A 122 -10.80 -0.27 -9.23
C LEU A 122 -11.82 -0.05 -8.11
N GLY A 123 -11.45 0.67 -7.06
CA GLY A 123 -12.34 0.95 -5.94
C GLY A 123 -11.68 1.64 -4.76
N SER A 124 -12.49 2.08 -3.80
CA SER A 124 -12.05 2.74 -2.57
C SER A 124 -11.95 1.75 -1.41
N ALA A 125 -11.00 2.00 -0.51
CA ALA A 125 -10.87 1.29 0.76
C ALA A 125 -12.07 1.51 1.71
N GLU A 126 -12.82 2.61 1.52
CA GLU A 126 -13.99 2.96 2.33
C GLU A 126 -15.17 2.02 2.14
N LYS A 127 -15.18 1.25 1.05
CA LYS A 127 -16.23 0.28 0.73
C LYS A 127 -15.64 -0.87 -0.08
N LEU A 128 -15.25 -1.93 0.60
CA LEU A 128 -14.65 -3.10 -0.03
C LEU A 128 -15.74 -4.02 -0.62
N PRO A 129 -15.69 -4.37 -1.92
CA PRO A 129 -16.71 -5.18 -2.58
C PRO A 129 -16.54 -6.69 -2.31
N PHE A 130 -16.33 -7.04 -1.05
CA PHE A 130 -16.13 -8.41 -0.58
C PHE A 130 -17.04 -8.70 0.60
N PRO A 131 -17.48 -9.95 0.78
CA PRO A 131 -18.22 -10.37 1.98
C PRO A 131 -17.38 -10.25 3.26
N ASP A 132 -18.04 -10.28 4.41
CA ASP A 132 -17.39 -10.39 5.70
C ASP A 132 -16.53 -11.67 5.76
N ASP A 133 -15.47 -11.64 6.57
CA ASP A 133 -14.60 -12.80 6.85
C ASP A 133 -14.13 -13.54 5.59
N SER A 134 -13.75 -12.78 4.54
CA SER A 134 -13.36 -13.34 3.22
C SER A 134 -11.88 -13.66 3.12
N PHE A 135 -11.01 -12.99 3.90
CA PHE A 135 -9.57 -13.05 3.71
C PHE A 135 -8.84 -13.47 4.99
N ASP A 136 -7.84 -14.34 4.84
CA ASP A 136 -6.99 -14.78 5.93
C ASP A 136 -5.95 -13.74 6.33
N LEU A 137 -5.59 -12.85 5.40
CA LEU A 137 -4.77 -11.66 5.65
C LEU A 137 -5.25 -10.50 4.79
N VAL A 138 -5.48 -9.35 5.41
CA VAL A 138 -5.75 -8.07 4.73
C VAL A 138 -4.57 -7.14 4.95
N ILE A 139 -4.04 -6.58 3.86
CA ILE A 139 -2.85 -5.74 3.87
C ILE A 139 -3.24 -4.33 3.42
N ALA A 140 -2.71 -3.30 4.08
CA ALA A 140 -2.80 -1.90 3.66
C ALA A 140 -1.49 -1.19 3.99
N ILE A 141 -0.56 -1.14 3.04
CA ILE A 141 0.77 -0.55 3.25
C ILE A 141 0.83 0.83 2.64
N ASN A 142 0.93 1.85 3.49
CA ASN A 142 1.05 3.26 3.09
C ASN A 142 -0.03 3.69 2.08
N SER A 143 -1.26 3.21 2.24
CA SER A 143 -2.39 3.51 1.38
C SER A 143 -3.47 4.33 2.07
N ILE A 144 -4.03 3.86 3.18
CA ILE A 144 -5.19 4.47 3.84
C ILE A 144 -4.90 5.83 4.50
N HIS A 145 -3.64 6.16 4.81
CA HIS A 145 -3.26 7.48 5.31
C HIS A 145 -3.42 8.61 4.27
N ASN A 146 -3.62 8.27 3.00
CA ASN A 146 -3.95 9.22 1.94
C ASN A 146 -5.42 9.69 2.00
N LEU A 147 -6.24 9.03 2.82
CA LEU A 147 -7.62 9.43 3.08
C LEU A 147 -7.68 10.47 4.20
N HIS A 148 -8.70 11.33 4.19
CA HIS A 148 -9.04 12.14 5.36
C HIS A 148 -9.47 11.25 6.53
N LEU A 149 -9.51 11.82 7.74
CA LEU A 149 -9.71 11.04 8.97
C LEU A 149 -10.96 10.16 8.95
N GLU A 150 -12.12 10.71 8.58
CA GLU A 150 -13.38 9.95 8.56
C GLU A 150 -13.35 8.80 7.53
N PRO A 151 -13.00 9.02 6.25
CA PRO A 151 -12.78 7.95 5.29
C PRO A 151 -11.72 6.92 5.72
N CYS A 152 -10.66 7.34 6.40
CA CYS A 152 -9.65 6.43 6.93
C CYS A 152 -10.23 5.50 8.01
N ILE A 153 -11.10 6.03 8.88
CA ILE A 153 -11.81 5.22 9.89
C ILE A 153 -12.73 4.20 9.21
N GLU A 154 -13.48 4.60 8.18
CA GLU A 154 -14.32 3.65 7.44
C GLU A 154 -13.48 2.58 6.73
N ALA A 155 -12.33 2.94 6.15
CA ALA A 155 -11.41 1.99 5.56
C ALA A 155 -10.90 0.95 6.58
N LEU A 156 -10.59 1.38 7.81
CA LEU A 156 -10.19 0.46 8.89
C LEU A 156 -11.31 -0.50 9.27
N LYS A 157 -12.56 -0.03 9.36
CA LYS A 157 -13.74 -0.89 9.63
C LYS A 157 -13.96 -1.91 8.51
N GLU A 158 -13.81 -1.49 7.26
CA GLU A 158 -13.95 -2.38 6.11
C GLU A 158 -12.84 -3.43 6.06
N ILE A 159 -11.58 -3.04 6.35
CA ILE A 159 -10.46 -3.98 6.48
C ILE A 159 -10.75 -5.03 7.55
N GLU A 160 -11.24 -4.60 8.72
CA GLU A 160 -11.61 -5.51 9.79
C GLU A 160 -12.80 -6.42 9.40
N ARG A 161 -13.84 -5.87 8.78
CA ARG A 161 -15.03 -6.61 8.33
C ARG A 161 -14.70 -7.75 7.37
N VAL A 162 -13.82 -7.51 6.40
CA VAL A 162 -13.49 -8.53 5.40
C VAL A 162 -12.40 -9.50 5.85
N SER A 163 -11.73 -9.22 6.98
CA SER A 163 -10.65 -10.04 7.54
C SER A 163 -11.21 -11.13 8.46
N ARG A 164 -10.62 -12.31 8.39
CA ARG A 164 -10.84 -13.41 9.36
C ARG A 164 -10.04 -13.23 10.65
N GLY A 165 -9.48 -12.05 10.90
CA GLY A 165 -8.79 -11.70 12.13
C GLY A 165 -7.32 -11.27 11.97
N ASN A 166 -6.74 -11.36 10.77
CA ASN A 166 -5.38 -10.89 10.53
C ASN A 166 -5.36 -9.71 9.55
N SER A 167 -4.76 -8.60 9.99
CA SER A 167 -4.47 -7.47 9.10
C SER A 167 -3.08 -6.91 9.37
N TYR A 168 -2.42 -6.42 8.32
CA TYR A 168 -1.15 -5.71 8.42
C TYR A 168 -1.29 -4.34 7.79
N ILE A 169 -1.32 -3.32 8.63
CA ILE A 169 -1.56 -1.93 8.22
C ILE A 169 -0.36 -1.08 8.58
N THR A 170 0.15 -0.29 7.63
CA THR A 170 1.18 0.71 7.90
C THR A 170 0.75 2.09 7.41
N VAL A 171 1.04 3.09 8.21
CA VAL A 171 0.81 4.50 7.91
C VAL A 171 2.06 5.30 8.25
N ASP A 172 2.22 6.45 7.61
CA ASP A 172 3.24 7.41 8.03
C ASP A 172 2.86 7.99 9.41
N ALA A 173 3.83 8.06 10.32
CA ALA A 173 3.66 8.60 11.66
C ALA A 173 4.97 9.24 12.14
N TRP A 174 4.91 9.99 13.23
CA TRP A 174 6.08 10.60 13.89
C TRP A 174 6.04 10.39 15.40
N ARG A 175 7.22 10.32 16.03
CA ARG A 175 7.38 10.15 17.48
C ARG A 175 7.80 11.43 18.17
N ASN A 176 8.29 12.43 17.40
CA ASN A 176 8.77 13.70 17.90
C ASN A 176 8.66 14.78 16.82
N GLU A 177 8.87 16.05 17.21
CA GLU A 177 8.72 17.20 16.33
C GLU A 177 9.72 17.19 15.15
N ALA A 178 10.94 16.70 15.34
CA ALA A 178 11.93 16.62 14.25
C ALA A 178 11.48 15.63 13.16
N GLU A 179 10.95 14.48 13.58
CA GLU A 179 10.37 13.49 12.64
C GLU A 179 9.13 14.07 11.93
N ARG A 180 8.25 14.78 12.68
CA ARG A 180 7.09 15.45 12.10
C ARG A 180 7.50 16.43 11.00
N LEU A 181 8.43 17.33 11.27
CA LEU A 181 8.91 18.30 10.29
C LEU A 181 9.55 17.62 9.07
N SER A 182 10.31 16.54 9.26
CA SER A 182 10.88 15.77 8.18
C SER A 182 9.81 15.08 7.33
N LEU A 183 8.81 14.48 7.97
CA LEU A 183 7.69 13.83 7.29
C LEU A 183 6.87 14.85 6.48
N MET A 184 6.55 16.01 7.07
CA MET A 184 5.81 17.08 6.38
C MET A 184 6.54 17.61 5.13
N LYS A 185 7.88 17.63 5.14
CA LYS A 185 8.68 17.94 3.93
C LYS A 185 8.56 16.85 2.87
N TRP A 186 8.42 15.59 3.28
CA TRP A 186 8.51 14.43 2.39
C TRP A 186 7.21 14.06 1.72
N VAL A 187 6.12 13.96 2.47
CA VAL A 187 4.85 13.42 1.99
C VAL A 187 4.17 14.34 0.99
N LEU A 188 3.54 13.77 -0.04
CA LEU A 188 2.76 14.50 -1.04
C LEU A 188 1.26 14.27 -0.88
N THR A 189 0.86 13.08 -0.46
CA THR A 189 -0.52 12.59 -0.60
C THR A 189 -1.20 12.31 0.72
N ALA A 190 -0.44 12.12 1.81
CA ALA A 190 -1.02 11.80 3.11
C ALA A 190 -1.89 12.94 3.65
N GLU A 191 -3.10 12.59 4.12
CA GLU A 191 -4.09 13.50 4.71
C GLU A 191 -4.31 13.19 6.20
N THR A 192 -4.17 11.91 6.59
CA THR A 192 -4.26 11.46 7.99
C THR A 192 -2.88 11.05 8.47
N MET A 193 -2.33 11.81 9.43
CA MET A 193 -1.01 11.59 10.03
C MET A 193 -1.05 11.89 11.53
#